data_4ca3bd654fd45d3b32626255a44373b2
#
_entry.id   4ca3bd654fd45d3b32626255a44373b2
#
_cell.length_a   1.000
_cell.length_b   1.000
_cell.length_c   1.000
_cell.angle_alpha   90.00
_cell.angle_beta   90.00
_cell.angle_gamma   90.00
#
_symmetry.space_group_name_H-M   'P 1'
#
loop_
_entity.id
_entity.type
_entity.pdbx_description
1 polymer ?
#
loop_
_entity_poly.entity_id
_entity_poly.type
_entity_poly.pdbx_seq_one_letter_code
_entity_poly.pdbx_strand_id
1 'polypeptide(L)'
;VPPRTGATQIDRHEHKERPTKQGKAKQSPNHRKAKTNPIQTSAAKKRTPETAEMKWKQTMVQRILDPGQIESLDHTSIPRNRLPERATTFSARAARMRKLADTNPIGGYVRLMATLADAQQKLVEKAETPMPSEATIKQAQEHSMPLIPAQASSQAWHGILYRLLDSVEAAGAITPPLAKVLDALRAKTRPDLDAQADAILAYRYNEIEPAAAPFIMAALQVVWTDLASRLDQRDIPYVDAPGVCPVCGSLPVASIVRVGGQYQGYRYLQCGLCANEWHMVRAKCSNCDSTKGIAYHGIEGGNEALKAESCDECHTYRKIGYQEKDYDIEPLADDLASLMLDLLMNDAGYQRSAPNPLLWPELPSEA
;
A
#
# COMPACT_ATOMS: atom_id res chain seq x y z
N VAL A 1 -0.11 -43.79 13.40
CA VAL A 1 -0.63 -42.65 12.67
C VAL A 1 0.39 -42.30 11.57
N PRO A 2 0.07 -42.43 10.26
CA PRO A 2 1.02 -42.16 9.17
C PRO A 2 1.20 -40.62 8.94
N PRO A 3 2.35 -40.16 8.43
CA PRO A 3 2.60 -38.77 8.19
C PRO A 3 1.81 -38.27 6.96
N ARG A 4 1.16 -37.14 7.09
CA ARG A 4 0.55 -36.40 5.97
C ARG A 4 1.63 -35.61 5.23
N THR A 5 2.03 -36.08 4.07
CA THR A 5 2.81 -35.34 3.09
C THR A 5 1.86 -34.49 2.25
N GLY A 6 1.92 -33.19 2.44
CA GLY A 6 1.28 -32.19 1.60
C GLY A 6 2.11 -30.92 1.68
N ALA A 7 3.29 -30.91 1.03
CA ALA A 7 4.08 -29.70 0.90
C ALA A 7 3.42 -28.80 -0.15
N THR A 8 2.88 -27.69 0.28
CA THR A 8 2.45 -26.59 -0.60
C THR A 8 3.73 -25.94 -1.16
N GLN A 9 3.99 -26.09 -2.46
CA GLN A 9 5.16 -25.52 -3.11
C GLN A 9 5.04 -23.99 -3.18
N ILE A 10 6.11 -23.31 -2.78
CA ILE A 10 6.29 -21.88 -3.00
C ILE A 10 7.01 -21.71 -4.34
N ASP A 11 6.36 -21.05 -5.29
CA ASP A 11 6.95 -20.76 -6.60
C ASP A 11 7.82 -19.50 -6.52
N ARG A 12 9.14 -19.67 -6.79
CA ARG A 12 10.12 -18.59 -6.77
C ARG A 12 10.37 -18.13 -8.20
N HIS A 13 9.81 -16.98 -8.60
CA HIS A 13 10.09 -16.38 -9.89
C HIS A 13 11.31 -15.45 -9.85
N GLU A 14 12.43 -15.92 -10.35
CA GLU A 14 13.58 -15.07 -10.67
C GLU A 14 13.34 -14.33 -11.99
N HIS A 15 13.55 -13.03 -12.01
CA HIS A 15 13.54 -12.21 -13.22
C HIS A 15 14.78 -12.55 -14.07
N LYS A 16 14.65 -13.48 -15.03
CA LYS A 16 15.62 -13.64 -16.12
C LYS A 16 15.16 -12.83 -17.32
N GLU A 17 15.98 -11.87 -17.69
CA GLU A 17 15.84 -11.15 -18.96
C GLU A 17 15.92 -12.12 -20.15
N ARG A 18 14.95 -12.09 -21.03
CA ARG A 18 14.95 -12.84 -22.29
C ARG A 18 15.63 -12.03 -23.38
N PRO A 19 16.56 -12.63 -24.12
CA PRO A 19 17.10 -12.00 -25.33
C PRO A 19 16.05 -12.03 -26.45
N THR A 20 15.86 -10.88 -27.11
CA THR A 20 15.00 -10.70 -28.28
C THR A 20 15.51 -11.51 -29.47
N LYS A 21 14.73 -12.48 -29.92
CA LYS A 21 14.95 -13.18 -31.20
C LYS A 21 14.20 -12.45 -32.31
N GLN A 22 14.98 -11.95 -33.28
CA GLN A 22 14.48 -11.48 -34.58
C GLN A 22 13.84 -12.64 -35.35
N GLY A 23 12.55 -12.54 -35.62
CA GLY A 23 11.81 -13.46 -36.47
C GLY A 23 11.67 -12.93 -37.89
N LYS A 24 12.24 -13.67 -38.86
CA LYS A 24 12.14 -13.41 -40.31
C LYS A 24 10.69 -13.60 -40.80
N ALA A 25 10.20 -12.64 -41.56
CA ALA A 25 8.95 -12.71 -42.30
C ALA A 25 9.02 -13.73 -43.44
N LYS A 26 8.05 -14.64 -43.53
CA LYS A 26 7.76 -15.45 -44.74
C LYS A 26 6.58 -14.85 -45.49
N GLN A 27 6.84 -14.50 -46.73
CA GLN A 27 5.83 -14.18 -47.74
C GLN A 27 5.11 -15.45 -48.19
N SER A 28 3.82 -15.35 -48.46
CA SER A 28 3.10 -16.26 -49.37
C SER A 28 1.91 -15.55 -50.02
N PRO A 29 1.65 -15.79 -51.32
CA PRO A 29 0.74 -14.98 -52.12
C PRO A 29 -0.64 -15.62 -52.26
N ASN A 30 -1.69 -14.82 -52.46
CA ASN A 30 -2.89 -15.33 -53.10
C ASN A 30 -3.61 -14.25 -53.93
N HIS A 31 -3.67 -14.56 -55.21
CA HIS A 31 -4.43 -13.87 -56.27
C HIS A 31 -5.95 -14.07 -56.08
N ARG A 32 -6.73 -13.01 -56.16
CA ARG A 32 -8.07 -13.09 -56.75
C ARG A 32 -8.42 -11.84 -57.54
N LYS A 33 -8.70 -12.05 -58.82
CA LYS A 33 -9.26 -11.10 -59.81
C LYS A 33 -10.71 -10.80 -59.50
N ALA A 34 -11.17 -9.56 -59.66
CA ALA A 34 -12.52 -9.23 -60.07
C ALA A 34 -12.61 -7.78 -60.59
N LYS A 35 -12.79 -7.69 -61.86
CA LYS A 35 -13.84 -6.98 -62.65
C LYS A 35 -13.93 -5.45 -62.52
N THR A 36 -13.60 -4.87 -63.62
CA THR A 36 -13.80 -3.50 -64.09
C THR A 36 -15.27 -3.12 -64.22
N ASN A 37 -15.62 -1.87 -63.95
CA ASN A 37 -16.50 -1.05 -64.71
C ASN A 37 -16.22 0.46 -64.52
N PRO A 38 -16.34 1.27 -65.57
CA PRO A 38 -15.85 2.64 -65.63
C PRO A 38 -16.96 3.65 -65.35
N ILE A 39 -16.63 4.88 -65.01
CA ILE A 39 -17.34 6.10 -65.41
C ILE A 39 -16.77 7.37 -64.77
N GLN A 40 -16.50 8.28 -65.62
CA GLN A 40 -16.57 9.76 -65.62
C GLN A 40 -15.38 10.55 -64.96
N THR A 41 -14.81 11.25 -65.90
CA THR A 41 -13.83 12.34 -65.80
C THR A 41 -14.41 13.60 -65.15
N SER A 42 -13.74 14.14 -64.18
CA SER A 42 -13.74 15.58 -63.88
C SER A 42 -12.32 16.06 -63.61
N ALA A 43 -11.98 17.18 -64.22
CA ALA A 43 -10.64 17.72 -64.28
C ALA A 43 -10.04 18.08 -62.93
N ALA A 44 -8.98 17.38 -62.53
CA ALA A 44 -8.18 17.74 -61.39
C ALA A 44 -6.93 18.52 -61.82
N LYS A 45 -6.80 19.76 -61.33
CA LYS A 45 -5.61 20.59 -61.45
C LYS A 45 -4.37 19.85 -60.92
N LYS A 46 -3.37 19.71 -61.77
CA LYS A 46 -2.03 19.22 -61.41
C LYS A 46 -1.47 20.11 -60.31
N ARG A 47 -1.34 19.57 -59.11
CA ARG A 47 -0.47 20.10 -58.05
C ARG A 47 0.89 19.41 -58.18
N THR A 48 1.95 20.20 -58.21
CA THR A 48 3.33 19.74 -58.28
C THR A 48 3.76 19.01 -57.00
N PRO A 49 4.65 18.01 -57.09
CA PRO A 49 5.01 17.14 -55.93
C PRO A 49 5.90 17.79 -54.86
N GLU A 50 6.23 19.07 -55.00
CA GLU A 50 7.28 19.72 -54.20
C GLU A 50 6.85 20.21 -52.82
N THR A 51 5.55 20.20 -52.50
CA THR A 51 5.04 20.70 -51.21
C THR A 51 4.70 19.60 -50.18
N ALA A 52 4.78 18.31 -50.56
CA ALA A 52 4.46 17.19 -49.65
C ALA A 52 5.69 16.67 -48.87
N GLU A 53 6.88 16.79 -49.46
CA GLU A 53 8.11 16.32 -48.77
C GLU A 53 8.62 17.24 -47.63
N MET A 54 8.22 18.49 -47.62
CA MET A 54 8.72 19.47 -46.64
C MET A 54 7.96 19.46 -45.30
N LYS A 55 6.85 18.75 -45.19
CA LYS A 55 6.06 18.65 -43.93
C LYS A 55 6.45 17.49 -43.01
N TRP A 56 7.24 16.52 -43.49
CA TRP A 56 7.64 15.36 -42.71
C TRP A 56 9.03 15.48 -42.06
N LYS A 57 9.81 16.51 -42.40
CA LYS A 57 11.15 16.72 -41.86
C LYS A 57 11.19 17.56 -40.58
N GLN A 58 10.04 18.01 -40.07
CA GLN A 58 9.98 18.87 -38.88
C GLN A 58 9.46 18.20 -37.61
N THR A 59 9.25 16.90 -37.63
CA THR A 59 8.78 16.17 -36.44
C THR A 59 9.66 14.96 -36.20
N MET A 60 10.57 15.09 -35.31
CA MET A 60 11.35 14.22 -34.46
C MET A 60 12.83 14.54 -34.48
N VAL A 61 13.15 15.70 -33.98
CA VAL A 61 14.46 15.86 -33.33
C VAL A 61 14.30 15.17 -31.98
N GLN A 62 14.72 13.91 -31.89
CA GLN A 62 14.98 13.31 -30.59
C GLN A 62 16.05 14.13 -29.92
N ARG A 63 15.63 14.96 -28.97
CA ARG A 63 16.54 15.74 -28.14
C ARG A 63 17.17 14.75 -27.16
N ILE A 64 18.40 14.37 -27.39
CA ILE A 64 19.21 13.62 -26.42
C ILE A 64 19.43 14.61 -25.26
N LEU A 65 18.79 14.32 -24.14
CA LEU A 65 18.96 15.08 -22.89
C LEU A 65 20.28 14.64 -22.25
N ASP A 66 20.99 15.60 -21.65
CA ASP A 66 22.17 15.28 -20.84
C ASP A 66 21.79 14.37 -19.65
N PRO A 67 22.68 13.48 -19.19
CA PRO A 67 22.37 12.52 -18.12
C PRO A 67 21.71 13.14 -16.88
N GLY A 68 22.15 14.29 -16.42
CA GLY A 68 21.54 15.00 -15.28
C GLY A 68 20.15 15.61 -15.55
N GLN A 69 19.77 15.82 -16.81
CA GLN A 69 18.43 16.30 -17.19
C GLN A 69 17.41 15.15 -17.23
N ILE A 70 17.82 13.93 -17.55
CA ILE A 70 16.98 12.74 -17.54
C ILE A 70 16.60 12.41 -16.08
N GLU A 71 17.57 12.43 -15.18
CA GLU A 71 17.35 12.22 -13.75
C GLU A 71 16.43 13.28 -13.13
N SER A 72 16.56 14.54 -13.51
CA SER A 72 15.70 15.64 -13.01
C SER A 72 14.25 15.53 -13.53
N LEU A 73 14.02 15.01 -14.74
CA LEU A 73 12.69 14.82 -15.29
C LEU A 73 11.95 13.66 -14.60
N ASP A 74 12.64 12.58 -14.29
CA ASP A 74 12.05 11.43 -13.58
C ASP A 74 11.67 11.79 -12.13
N HIS A 75 12.47 12.58 -11.44
CA HIS A 75 12.17 13.04 -10.08
C HIS A 75 11.01 14.04 -9.99
N THR A 76 10.73 14.79 -11.06
CA THR A 76 9.62 15.76 -11.08
C THR A 76 8.29 15.18 -11.55
N SER A 77 8.29 14.00 -12.17
CA SER A 77 7.09 13.39 -12.75
C SER A 77 6.39 12.38 -11.83
N ILE A 78 7.12 11.73 -10.92
CA ILE A 78 6.54 10.74 -10.01
C ILE A 78 6.02 11.42 -8.74
N PRO A 79 4.71 11.34 -8.44
CA PRO A 79 4.19 11.87 -7.19
C PRO A 79 4.84 11.18 -6.00
N ARG A 80 5.51 11.94 -5.16
CA ARG A 80 6.24 11.42 -3.99
C ARG A 80 5.31 10.80 -2.96
N ASN A 81 4.16 11.43 -2.76
CA ASN A 81 3.17 11.00 -1.78
C ASN A 81 1.79 10.90 -2.44
N ARG A 82 0.97 10.02 -1.93
CA ARG A 82 -0.46 9.94 -2.16
C ARG A 82 -1.13 10.00 -0.79
N LEU A 83 -1.64 11.16 -0.46
CA LEU A 83 -2.33 11.40 0.82
C LEU A 83 -3.65 10.61 0.89
N PRO A 84 -4.10 10.19 2.09
CA PRO A 84 -5.37 9.51 2.24
C PRO A 84 -6.55 10.41 1.87
N GLU A 85 -7.56 9.81 1.27
CA GLU A 85 -8.82 10.47 1.00
C GLU A 85 -9.75 10.32 2.20
N ARG A 86 -10.02 11.43 2.91
CA ARG A 86 -10.84 11.44 4.12
C ARG A 86 -12.21 10.78 3.95
N ALA A 87 -12.82 10.95 2.79
CA ALA A 87 -14.15 10.43 2.49
C ALA A 87 -14.21 8.91 2.22
N THR A 88 -13.08 8.28 1.86
CA THR A 88 -13.10 6.90 1.33
C THR A 88 -12.11 5.94 1.97
N THR A 89 -11.07 6.42 2.65
CA THR A 89 -9.98 5.58 3.15
C THR A 89 -10.46 4.40 3.99
N PHE A 90 -11.30 4.62 4.98
CA PHE A 90 -11.78 3.54 5.85
C PHE A 90 -12.98 2.80 5.26
N SER A 91 -13.86 3.44 4.50
CA SER A 91 -15.00 2.77 3.85
C SER A 91 -14.54 1.81 2.75
N ALA A 92 -13.54 2.18 1.96
CA ALA A 92 -12.92 1.28 0.98
C ALA A 92 -12.29 0.05 1.66
N ARG A 93 -11.56 0.26 2.76
CA ARG A 93 -11.01 -0.81 3.59
C ARG A 93 -12.08 -1.75 4.14
N ALA A 94 -13.15 -1.20 4.70
CA ALA A 94 -14.27 -1.97 5.24
C ALA A 94 -14.95 -2.83 4.16
N ALA A 95 -15.20 -2.25 2.98
CA ALA A 95 -15.77 -2.97 1.85
C ALA A 95 -14.86 -4.11 1.39
N ARG A 96 -13.54 -3.86 1.27
CA ARG A 96 -12.55 -4.88 0.92
C ARG A 96 -12.50 -6.01 1.94
N MET A 97 -12.45 -5.69 3.23
CA MET A 97 -12.45 -6.69 4.32
C MET A 97 -13.69 -7.58 4.27
N ARG A 98 -14.89 -7.05 4.01
CA ARG A 98 -16.10 -7.86 3.86
C ARG A 98 -15.99 -8.85 2.72
N LYS A 99 -15.52 -8.40 1.55
CA LYS A 99 -15.31 -9.26 0.38
C LYS A 99 -14.31 -10.38 0.69
N LEU A 100 -13.23 -10.08 1.40
CA LEU A 100 -12.20 -11.05 1.76
C LEU A 100 -12.64 -12.02 2.87
N ALA A 101 -13.57 -11.62 3.73
CA ALA A 101 -14.00 -12.43 4.87
C ALA A 101 -14.81 -13.69 4.51
N ASP A 102 -15.47 -13.71 3.35
CA ASP A 102 -16.44 -14.77 3.00
C ASP A 102 -15.78 -16.15 2.83
N THR A 103 -14.54 -16.19 2.36
CA THR A 103 -13.78 -17.42 2.13
C THR A 103 -12.56 -17.57 3.04
N ASN A 104 -12.39 -16.65 4.01
CA ASN A 104 -11.18 -16.58 4.84
C ASN A 104 -11.33 -17.42 6.12
N PRO A 105 -10.32 -18.22 6.53
CA PRO A 105 -10.34 -18.95 7.79
C PRO A 105 -10.58 -18.10 9.03
N ILE A 106 -10.10 -16.84 9.03
CA ILE A 106 -10.33 -15.85 10.09
C ILE A 106 -11.45 -14.87 9.73
N GLY A 107 -12.38 -15.24 8.85
CA GLY A 107 -13.42 -14.36 8.30
C GLY A 107 -14.27 -13.63 9.37
N GLY A 108 -14.51 -14.27 10.52
CA GLY A 108 -15.16 -13.61 11.66
C GLY A 108 -14.38 -12.41 12.18
N TYR A 109 -13.07 -12.56 12.33
CA TYR A 109 -12.18 -11.47 12.75
C TYR A 109 -12.09 -10.36 11.69
N VAL A 110 -11.96 -10.73 10.43
CA VAL A 110 -11.91 -9.77 9.32
C VAL A 110 -13.21 -8.96 9.24
N ARG A 111 -14.39 -9.57 9.49
CA ARG A 111 -15.68 -8.85 9.58
C ARG A 111 -15.75 -7.90 10.79
N LEU A 112 -15.19 -8.28 11.93
CA LEU A 112 -15.08 -7.38 13.08
C LEU A 112 -14.22 -6.16 12.73
N MET A 113 -13.08 -6.35 12.08
CA MET A 113 -12.21 -5.26 11.62
C MET A 113 -12.90 -4.39 10.54
N ALA A 114 -13.75 -4.97 9.69
CA ALA A 114 -14.57 -4.20 8.75
C ALA A 114 -15.60 -3.30 9.48
N THR A 115 -16.22 -3.81 10.54
CA THR A 115 -17.13 -3.01 11.39
C THR A 115 -16.39 -1.88 12.07
N LEU A 116 -15.17 -2.13 12.54
CA LEU A 116 -14.32 -1.13 13.15
C LEU A 116 -13.92 -0.03 12.12
N ALA A 117 -13.60 -0.43 10.88
CA ALA A 117 -13.28 0.50 9.81
C ALA A 117 -14.47 1.37 9.38
N ASP A 118 -15.70 0.85 9.38
CA ASP A 118 -16.90 1.69 9.16
C ASP A 118 -17.10 2.73 10.26
N ALA A 119 -16.81 2.35 11.51
CA ALA A 119 -16.87 3.29 12.62
C ALA A 119 -15.77 4.37 12.49
N GLN A 120 -14.55 3.98 12.08
CA GLN A 120 -13.47 4.92 11.77
C GLN A 120 -13.87 5.92 10.68
N GLN A 121 -14.56 5.47 9.61
CA GLN A 121 -15.03 6.36 8.53
C GLN A 121 -15.96 7.45 9.06
N LYS A 122 -16.95 7.07 9.88
CA LYS A 122 -17.90 8.04 10.47
C LYS A 122 -17.22 9.04 11.41
N LEU A 123 -16.13 8.62 12.06
CA LEU A 123 -15.40 9.47 13.00
C LEU A 123 -14.39 10.37 12.30
N VAL A 124 -13.67 9.90 11.28
CA VAL A 124 -12.71 10.71 10.54
C VAL A 124 -13.39 11.86 9.81
N GLU A 125 -14.60 11.66 9.29
CA GLU A 125 -15.40 12.71 8.63
C GLU A 125 -15.72 13.91 9.53
N LYS A 126 -15.74 13.68 10.86
CA LYS A 126 -16.06 14.68 11.88
C LYS A 126 -14.85 15.10 12.71
N ALA A 127 -13.68 14.51 12.44
CA ALA A 127 -12.47 14.82 13.18
C ALA A 127 -11.94 16.21 12.79
N GLU A 128 -11.44 16.95 13.77
CA GLU A 128 -10.84 18.27 13.61
C GLU A 128 -9.51 18.32 14.38
N THR A 129 -8.62 17.40 14.04
CA THR A 129 -7.30 17.31 14.70
C THR A 129 -6.49 18.57 14.39
N PRO A 130 -5.84 19.21 15.37
CA PRO A 130 -5.03 20.40 15.15
C PRO A 130 -3.92 20.16 14.12
N MET A 131 -3.81 21.06 13.15
CA MET A 131 -2.75 21.01 12.13
C MET A 131 -1.39 21.46 12.68
N PRO A 132 -0.28 20.96 12.15
CA PRO A 132 1.05 21.42 12.51
C PRO A 132 1.21 22.92 12.14
N SER A 133 1.96 23.66 12.97
CA SER A 133 2.29 25.05 12.67
C SER A 133 3.30 25.15 11.51
N GLU A 134 3.36 26.31 10.84
CA GLU A 134 4.38 26.59 9.82
C GLU A 134 5.80 26.38 10.36
N ALA A 135 6.05 26.73 11.62
CA ALA A 135 7.34 26.51 12.26
C ALA A 135 7.67 25.02 12.39
N THR A 136 6.67 24.17 12.73
CA THR A 136 6.83 22.72 12.80
C THR A 136 7.14 22.15 11.41
N ILE A 137 6.42 22.58 10.37
CA ILE A 137 6.62 22.16 8.98
C ILE A 137 8.05 22.51 8.56
N LYS A 138 8.47 23.75 8.75
CA LYS A 138 9.81 24.22 8.39
C LYS A 138 10.90 23.43 9.12
N GLN A 139 10.76 23.22 10.42
CA GLN A 139 11.70 22.42 11.20
C GLN A 139 11.81 20.97 10.69
N ALA A 140 10.70 20.33 10.37
CA ALA A 140 10.70 18.97 9.83
C ALA A 140 11.40 18.90 8.47
N GLN A 141 11.18 19.91 7.59
CA GLN A 141 11.84 20.01 6.29
C GLN A 141 13.35 20.28 6.40
N GLU A 142 13.76 21.18 7.31
CA GLU A 142 15.18 21.51 7.53
C GLU A 142 15.98 20.33 8.09
N HIS A 143 15.36 19.46 8.88
CA HIS A 143 16.02 18.33 9.52
C HIS A 143 15.72 16.97 8.88
N SER A 144 15.04 16.93 7.72
CA SER A 144 14.66 15.68 7.03
C SER A 144 13.93 14.69 7.97
N MET A 145 13.07 15.21 8.83
CA MET A 145 12.33 14.43 9.84
C MET A 145 10.87 14.27 9.45
N PRO A 146 10.18 13.22 9.94
CA PRO A 146 8.73 13.09 9.78
C PRO A 146 8.00 14.33 10.31
N LEU A 147 6.95 14.76 9.57
CA LEU A 147 6.26 16.03 9.85
C LEU A 147 5.54 16.04 11.20
N ILE A 148 4.87 14.94 11.55
CA ILE A 148 4.08 14.79 12.78
C ILE A 148 4.45 13.47 13.44
N PRO A 149 5.52 13.42 14.25
CA PRO A 149 5.93 12.19 14.90
C PRO A 149 4.78 11.55 15.69
N ALA A 150 4.64 10.23 15.55
CA ALA A 150 3.59 9.46 16.21
C ALA A 150 3.88 9.35 17.71
N GLN A 151 3.15 10.14 18.52
CA GLN A 151 3.20 10.13 19.99
C GLN A 151 1.77 10.16 20.53
N ALA A 152 1.39 9.19 21.35
CA ALA A 152 0.02 9.04 21.84
C ALA A 152 -0.42 10.21 22.71
N SER A 153 0.42 10.67 23.59
CA SER A 153 0.13 11.76 24.54
C SER A 153 -0.13 13.13 23.88
N SER A 154 0.25 13.29 22.62
CA SER A 154 0.10 14.55 21.89
C SER A 154 -1.30 14.77 21.31
N GLN A 155 -2.20 13.78 21.35
CA GLN A 155 -3.47 13.81 20.61
C GLN A 155 -4.68 13.36 21.43
N ALA A 156 -5.83 13.93 21.13
CA ALA A 156 -7.10 13.63 21.81
C ALA A 156 -7.80 12.38 21.24
N TRP A 157 -7.15 11.23 21.26
CA TRP A 157 -7.65 9.98 20.67
C TRP A 157 -8.56 9.15 21.57
N HIS A 158 -8.53 9.34 22.92
CA HIS A 158 -9.33 8.55 23.86
C HIS A 158 -10.84 8.62 23.60
N GLY A 159 -11.35 9.83 23.34
CA GLY A 159 -12.77 10.00 22.99
C GLY A 159 -13.16 9.29 21.69
N ILE A 160 -12.23 9.15 20.76
CA ILE A 160 -12.41 8.38 19.52
C ILE A 160 -12.45 6.89 19.85
N LEU A 161 -11.54 6.40 20.72
CA LEU A 161 -11.54 5.00 21.17
C LEU A 161 -12.90 4.61 21.74
N TYR A 162 -13.44 5.36 22.70
CA TYR A 162 -14.71 5.03 23.33
C TYR A 162 -15.88 5.00 22.31
N ARG A 163 -15.93 5.94 21.36
CA ARG A 163 -16.93 5.93 20.27
C ARG A 163 -16.77 4.73 19.34
N LEU A 164 -15.53 4.25 19.10
CA LEU A 164 -15.29 3.03 18.33
C LEU A 164 -15.83 1.80 19.08
N LEU A 165 -15.57 1.69 20.40
CA LEU A 165 -16.10 0.61 21.23
C LEU A 165 -17.64 0.59 21.21
N ASP A 166 -18.28 1.76 21.38
CA ASP A 166 -19.74 1.89 21.32
C ASP A 166 -20.30 1.48 19.94
N SER A 167 -19.58 1.82 18.87
CA SER A 167 -20.00 1.47 17.49
C SER A 167 -19.89 -0.03 17.23
N VAL A 168 -18.87 -0.69 17.79
CA VAL A 168 -18.71 -2.15 17.70
C VAL A 168 -19.81 -2.87 18.48
N GLU A 169 -20.15 -2.41 19.67
CA GLU A 169 -21.27 -2.96 20.44
C GLU A 169 -22.61 -2.80 19.74
N ALA A 170 -22.86 -1.60 19.21
CA ALA A 170 -24.12 -1.31 18.48
C ALA A 170 -24.30 -2.18 17.22
N ALA A 171 -23.23 -2.70 16.66
CA ALA A 171 -23.27 -3.63 15.52
C ALA A 171 -23.79 -5.04 15.88
N GLY A 172 -23.88 -5.39 17.16
CA GLY A 172 -24.64 -6.52 17.69
C GLY A 172 -23.98 -7.91 17.59
N ALA A 173 -22.77 -8.02 17.03
CA ALA A 173 -22.08 -9.33 16.91
C ALA A 173 -21.07 -9.53 18.04
N ILE A 174 -21.46 -9.34 19.31
CA ILE A 174 -20.57 -9.40 20.45
C ILE A 174 -20.46 -10.82 21.00
N THR A 175 -19.30 -11.41 20.85
CA THR A 175 -18.95 -12.67 21.51
C THR A 175 -18.47 -12.44 22.95
N PRO A 176 -18.57 -13.43 23.87
CA PRO A 176 -18.09 -13.26 25.24
C PRO A 176 -16.60 -12.85 25.36
N PRO A 177 -15.67 -13.37 24.53
CA PRO A 177 -14.28 -12.88 24.53
C PRO A 177 -14.19 -11.41 24.11
N LEU A 178 -14.92 -10.99 23.08
CA LEU A 178 -14.92 -9.60 22.63
C LEU A 178 -15.46 -8.66 23.69
N ALA A 179 -16.59 -9.02 24.36
CA ALA A 179 -17.14 -8.23 25.46
C ALA A 179 -16.09 -7.97 26.56
N LYS A 180 -15.34 -8.98 26.95
CA LYS A 180 -14.25 -8.84 27.95
C LYS A 180 -13.19 -7.84 27.51
N VAL A 181 -12.80 -7.84 26.23
CA VAL A 181 -11.81 -6.88 25.70
C VAL A 181 -12.36 -5.45 25.74
N LEU A 182 -13.61 -5.25 25.31
CA LEU A 182 -14.26 -3.93 25.33
C LEU A 182 -14.39 -3.38 26.75
N ASP A 183 -14.82 -4.23 27.72
CA ASP A 183 -14.94 -3.87 29.12
C ASP A 183 -13.56 -3.53 29.74
N ALA A 184 -12.54 -4.33 29.45
CA ALA A 184 -11.17 -4.08 29.92
C ALA A 184 -10.61 -2.76 29.38
N LEU A 185 -10.85 -2.42 28.09
CA LEU A 185 -10.45 -1.15 27.51
C LEU A 185 -11.17 0.05 28.18
N ARG A 186 -12.46 -0.07 28.51
CA ARG A 186 -13.20 0.97 29.22
C ARG A 186 -12.77 1.17 30.66
N ALA A 187 -12.30 0.08 31.30
CA ALA A 187 -11.82 0.12 32.68
C ALA A 187 -10.42 0.74 32.83
N LYS A 188 -9.64 0.84 31.74
CA LYS A 188 -8.29 1.41 31.79
C LYS A 188 -8.33 2.91 32.08
N THR A 189 -7.35 3.36 32.87
CA THR A 189 -7.12 4.80 33.06
C THR A 189 -6.51 5.41 31.79
N ARG A 190 -6.59 6.74 31.64
CA ARG A 190 -5.94 7.42 30.51
C ARG A 190 -4.43 7.18 30.45
N PRO A 191 -3.67 7.29 31.56
CA PRO A 191 -2.25 6.95 31.55
C PRO A 191 -1.95 5.52 31.10
N ASP A 192 -2.78 4.53 31.49
CA ASP A 192 -2.60 3.14 31.03
C ASP A 192 -2.85 3.00 29.53
N LEU A 193 -3.86 3.69 29.02
CA LEU A 193 -4.15 3.71 27.59
C LEU A 193 -3.03 4.40 26.81
N ASP A 194 -2.49 5.51 27.29
CA ASP A 194 -1.36 6.21 26.68
C ASP A 194 -0.10 5.33 26.67
N ALA A 195 0.18 4.62 27.77
CA ALA A 195 1.29 3.68 27.83
C ALA A 195 1.15 2.55 26.80
N GLN A 196 -0.06 1.98 26.64
CA GLN A 196 -0.33 0.99 25.61
C GLN A 196 -0.17 1.58 24.21
N ALA A 197 -0.68 2.77 23.95
CA ALA A 197 -0.57 3.43 22.64
C ALA A 197 0.89 3.75 22.30
N ASP A 198 1.69 4.24 23.26
CA ASP A 198 3.12 4.49 23.07
C ASP A 198 3.92 3.20 22.84
N ALA A 199 3.56 2.10 23.51
CA ALA A 199 4.14 0.78 23.25
C ALA A 199 3.83 0.30 21.81
N ILE A 200 2.59 0.45 21.37
CA ILE A 200 2.13 0.11 20.02
C ILE A 200 2.88 0.92 18.96
N LEU A 201 2.93 2.25 19.13
CA LEU A 201 3.60 3.16 18.17
C LEU A 201 5.12 2.94 18.11
N ALA A 202 5.73 2.52 19.22
CA ALA A 202 7.15 2.20 19.31
C ALA A 202 7.49 0.73 19.03
N TYR A 203 6.49 -0.11 18.70
CA TYR A 203 6.65 -1.56 18.46
C TYR A 203 7.31 -2.31 19.63
N ARG A 204 7.03 -1.91 20.89
CA ARG A 204 7.50 -2.60 22.08
C ARG A 204 6.60 -3.79 22.42
N TYR A 205 6.73 -4.87 21.67
CA TYR A 205 5.84 -6.03 21.70
C TYR A 205 5.59 -6.63 23.09
N ASN A 206 6.59 -6.62 23.97
CA ASN A 206 6.48 -7.17 25.33
C ASN A 206 5.56 -6.36 26.26
N GLU A 207 5.24 -5.12 25.87
CA GLU A 207 4.40 -4.20 26.63
C GLU A 207 2.98 -4.08 26.06
N ILE A 208 2.73 -4.67 24.88
CA ILE A 208 1.46 -4.56 24.15
C ILE A 208 0.50 -5.65 24.60
N GLU A 209 -0.76 -5.28 24.85
CA GLU A 209 -1.87 -6.21 25.01
C GLU A 209 -2.47 -6.54 23.62
N PRO A 210 -2.20 -7.72 23.02
CA PRO A 210 -2.54 -8.00 21.63
C PRO A 210 -4.03 -7.89 21.32
N ALA A 211 -4.90 -8.25 22.25
CA ALA A 211 -6.35 -8.17 22.05
C ALA A 211 -6.90 -6.73 22.10
N ALA A 212 -6.24 -5.82 22.84
CA ALA A 212 -6.60 -4.42 22.96
C ALA A 212 -6.02 -3.56 21.83
N ALA A 213 -4.84 -3.93 21.34
CA ALA A 213 -4.05 -3.15 20.40
C ALA A 213 -4.79 -2.77 19.09
N PRO A 214 -5.60 -3.63 18.43
CA PRO A 214 -6.34 -3.25 17.23
C PRO A 214 -7.30 -2.09 17.46
N PHE A 215 -7.95 -2.01 18.61
CA PHE A 215 -8.90 -0.92 18.94
C PHE A 215 -8.18 0.38 19.23
N ILE A 216 -7.07 0.33 20.00
CA ILE A 216 -6.21 1.49 20.28
C ILE A 216 -5.64 2.01 18.95
N MET A 217 -5.08 1.13 18.13
CA MET A 217 -4.53 1.51 16.83
C MET A 217 -5.60 2.11 15.90
N ALA A 218 -6.82 1.56 15.91
CA ALA A 218 -7.91 2.11 15.13
C ALA A 218 -8.29 3.56 15.56
N ALA A 219 -8.25 3.85 16.85
CA ALA A 219 -8.47 5.20 17.33
C ALA A 219 -7.35 6.17 16.92
N LEU A 220 -6.11 5.75 17.02
CA LEU A 220 -4.94 6.50 16.57
C LEU A 220 -5.00 6.74 15.06
N GLN A 221 -5.37 5.73 14.26
CA GLN A 221 -5.53 5.87 12.81
C GLN A 221 -6.52 6.96 12.42
N VAL A 222 -7.63 7.14 13.13
CA VAL A 222 -8.58 8.21 12.85
C VAL A 222 -7.92 9.58 12.98
N VAL A 223 -7.15 9.81 14.04
CA VAL A 223 -6.45 11.08 14.29
C VAL A 223 -5.41 11.37 13.21
N TRP A 224 -4.50 10.41 12.98
CA TRP A 224 -3.41 10.61 12.02
C TRP A 224 -3.87 10.62 10.56
N THR A 225 -4.93 9.90 10.22
CA THR A 225 -5.52 9.95 8.87
C THR A 225 -6.23 11.29 8.64
N ASP A 226 -6.94 11.82 9.64
CA ASP A 226 -7.54 13.17 9.55
C ASP A 226 -6.45 14.22 9.30
N LEU A 227 -5.37 14.22 10.08
CA LEU A 227 -4.23 15.11 9.88
C LEU A 227 -3.64 14.96 8.48
N ALA A 228 -3.28 13.75 8.09
CA ALA A 228 -2.63 13.48 6.81
C ALA A 228 -3.50 13.88 5.61
N SER A 229 -4.82 13.68 5.70
CA SER A 229 -5.77 14.01 4.62
C SER A 229 -5.89 15.52 4.34
N ARG A 230 -5.45 16.37 5.26
CA ARG A 230 -5.55 17.83 5.16
C ARG A 230 -4.20 18.53 4.91
N LEU A 231 -3.10 17.77 4.80
CA LEU A 231 -1.79 18.31 4.47
C LEU A 231 -1.70 18.70 2.99
N ASP A 232 -0.89 19.73 2.71
CA ASP A 232 -0.42 19.99 1.35
C ASP A 232 0.82 19.11 1.07
N GLN A 233 0.92 18.56 -0.13
CA GLN A 233 2.06 17.70 -0.50
C GLN A 233 3.41 18.44 -0.43
N ARG A 234 3.42 19.76 -0.63
CA ARG A 234 4.63 20.60 -0.51
C ARG A 234 5.14 20.72 0.91
N ASP A 235 4.27 20.50 1.91
CA ASP A 235 4.63 20.60 3.33
C ASP A 235 5.30 19.32 3.84
N ILE A 236 5.16 18.20 3.10
CA ILE A 236 5.72 16.92 3.49
C ILE A 236 7.23 16.91 3.25
N PRO A 237 8.06 16.70 4.29
CA PRO A 237 9.50 16.70 4.18
C PRO A 237 10.04 15.55 3.32
N TYR A 238 11.27 15.68 2.87
CA TYR A 238 12.08 14.54 2.47
C TYR A 238 12.66 13.90 3.73
N VAL A 239 12.49 12.58 3.85
CA VAL A 239 13.07 11.82 4.97
C VAL A 239 14.18 10.94 4.41
N ASP A 240 15.35 10.96 5.03
CA ASP A 240 16.53 10.22 4.56
C ASP A 240 16.34 8.70 4.65
N ALA A 241 15.48 8.22 5.54
CA ALA A 241 15.13 6.82 5.69
C ALA A 241 13.90 6.46 4.83
N PRO A 242 14.06 5.86 3.64
CA PRO A 242 12.95 5.60 2.72
C PRO A 242 11.93 4.59 3.25
N GLY A 243 12.31 3.81 4.27
CA GLY A 243 11.45 2.81 4.92
C GLY A 243 10.49 3.34 5.97
N VAL A 244 10.44 4.66 6.24
CA VAL A 244 9.52 5.27 7.22
C VAL A 244 8.61 6.30 6.56
N CYS A 245 7.41 6.47 7.12
CA CYS A 245 6.44 7.41 6.61
C CYS A 245 6.89 8.86 6.78
N PRO A 246 6.99 9.68 5.73
CA PRO A 246 7.43 11.07 5.84
C PRO A 246 6.43 11.96 6.61
N VAL A 247 5.17 11.51 6.76
CA VAL A 247 4.16 12.23 7.53
C VAL A 247 4.30 11.95 9.03
N CYS A 248 4.33 10.67 9.45
CA CYS A 248 4.23 10.33 10.87
C CYS A 248 5.39 9.47 11.41
N GLY A 249 6.34 9.06 10.60
CA GLY A 249 7.48 8.23 11.01
C GLY A 249 7.18 6.76 11.23
N SER A 250 5.92 6.32 11.13
CA SER A 250 5.57 4.91 11.32
C SER A 250 6.04 4.04 10.16
N LEU A 251 6.21 2.73 10.43
CA LEU A 251 6.58 1.75 9.44
C LEU A 251 5.42 1.48 8.44
N PRO A 252 5.74 1.12 7.19
CA PRO A 252 4.74 0.73 6.21
C PRO A 252 4.21 -0.67 6.49
N VAL A 253 2.88 -0.85 6.41
CA VAL A 253 2.23 -2.16 6.57
C VAL A 253 2.45 -3.04 5.35
N ALA A 254 2.30 -2.49 4.16
CA ALA A 254 2.44 -3.18 2.88
C ALA A 254 2.93 -2.24 1.78
N SER A 255 3.24 -2.81 0.62
CA SER A 255 3.47 -2.07 -0.62
C SER A 255 2.28 -2.23 -1.56
N ILE A 256 2.11 -1.28 -2.48
CA ILE A 256 1.14 -1.38 -3.57
C ILE A 256 1.71 -0.82 -4.87
N VAL A 257 1.45 -1.51 -5.98
CA VAL A 257 1.70 -1.01 -7.32
C VAL A 257 0.39 -0.44 -7.85
N ARG A 258 0.34 0.88 -7.98
CA ARG A 258 -0.86 1.61 -8.38
C ARG A 258 -1.08 1.59 -9.89
N VAL A 259 -2.35 1.76 -10.30
CA VAL A 259 -2.75 1.97 -11.69
C VAL A 259 -3.52 3.27 -11.82
N GLY A 260 -3.51 3.84 -13.03
CA GLY A 260 -4.26 5.04 -13.39
C GLY A 260 -3.55 6.37 -13.10
N GLY A 261 -3.78 7.33 -14.01
CA GLY A 261 -3.28 8.70 -13.91
C GLY A 261 -1.77 8.79 -13.70
N GLN A 262 -1.38 9.71 -12.87
CA GLN A 262 0.03 9.98 -12.54
C GLN A 262 0.70 8.89 -11.67
N TYR A 263 -0.05 7.92 -11.17
CA TYR A 263 0.46 6.83 -10.32
C TYR A 263 0.72 5.54 -11.08
N GLN A 264 0.44 5.51 -12.39
CA GLN A 264 0.45 4.32 -13.23
C GLN A 264 1.79 3.57 -13.16
N GLY A 265 1.74 2.35 -12.63
CA GLY A 265 2.87 1.44 -12.58
C GLY A 265 3.90 1.75 -11.49
N TYR A 266 3.74 2.79 -10.69
CA TYR A 266 4.66 3.09 -9.59
C TYR A 266 4.29 2.31 -8.31
N ARG A 267 5.34 1.93 -7.58
CA ARG A 267 5.23 1.29 -6.27
C ARG A 267 5.15 2.34 -5.17
N TYR A 268 4.22 2.16 -4.26
CA TYR A 268 4.10 2.96 -3.04
C TYR A 268 4.14 2.05 -1.81
N LEU A 269 4.74 2.55 -0.74
CA LEU A 269 4.63 1.98 0.61
C LEU A 269 3.45 2.63 1.30
N GLN A 270 2.60 1.87 1.99
CA GLN A 270 1.46 2.42 2.72
C GLN A 270 1.72 2.43 4.22
N CYS A 271 1.53 3.60 4.84
CA CYS A 271 1.61 3.78 6.26
C CYS A 271 0.50 3.00 7.00
N GLY A 272 0.88 2.24 8.04
CA GLY A 272 -0.07 1.54 8.90
C GLY A 272 -0.87 2.46 9.82
N LEU A 273 -0.42 3.71 10.07
CA LEU A 273 -1.05 4.67 10.98
C LEU A 273 -1.84 5.74 10.25
N CYS A 274 -1.20 6.59 9.44
CA CYS A 274 -1.83 7.75 8.81
C CYS A 274 -2.37 7.50 7.40
N ALA A 275 -2.23 6.29 6.87
CA ALA A 275 -2.64 5.87 5.54
C ALA A 275 -2.00 6.66 4.38
N ASN A 276 -0.97 7.50 4.62
CA ASN A 276 -0.18 8.09 3.55
C ASN A 276 0.53 7.00 2.77
N GLU A 277 0.60 7.14 1.45
CA GLU A 277 1.42 6.30 0.59
C GLU A 277 2.59 7.12 0.07
N TRP A 278 3.81 6.57 0.09
CA TRP A 278 4.99 7.25 -0.46
C TRP A 278 5.74 6.37 -1.45
N HIS A 279 6.25 7.01 -2.49
CA HIS A 279 6.93 6.32 -3.58
C HIS A 279 8.17 5.58 -3.12
N MET A 280 8.33 4.35 -3.60
CA MET A 280 9.51 3.52 -3.40
C MET A 280 9.92 2.83 -4.70
N VAL A 281 11.20 2.85 -5.02
CA VAL A 281 11.73 2.14 -6.20
C VAL A 281 11.43 0.65 -6.12
N ARG A 282 11.02 0.02 -7.26
CA ARG A 282 10.53 -1.36 -7.27
C ARG A 282 11.56 -2.40 -6.86
N ALA A 283 12.75 -2.35 -7.36
CA ALA A 283 13.78 -3.36 -7.11
C ALA A 283 14.68 -3.01 -5.92
N LYS A 284 14.08 -2.52 -4.82
CA LYS A 284 14.80 -2.05 -3.64
C LYS A 284 14.08 -2.49 -2.37
N CYS A 285 14.82 -3.05 -1.42
CA CYS A 285 14.27 -3.45 -0.13
C CYS A 285 13.79 -2.23 0.66
N SER A 286 12.53 -2.25 1.11
CA SER A 286 11.96 -1.17 1.91
C SER A 286 12.42 -1.18 3.37
N ASN A 287 13.20 -2.16 3.78
CA ASN A 287 13.72 -2.29 5.15
C ASN A 287 15.21 -1.93 5.26
N CYS A 288 16.07 -2.51 4.41
CA CYS A 288 17.52 -2.31 4.47
C CYS A 288 18.11 -1.56 3.26
N ASP A 289 17.26 -1.10 2.35
CA ASP A 289 17.64 -0.32 1.15
C ASP A 289 18.50 -1.07 0.13
N SER A 290 18.74 -2.39 0.32
CA SER A 290 19.49 -3.22 -0.63
C SER A 290 18.72 -3.39 -1.95
N THR A 291 19.47 -3.45 -3.06
CA THR A 291 18.98 -3.81 -4.40
C THR A 291 19.28 -5.27 -4.76
N LYS A 292 19.87 -6.04 -3.83
CA LYS A 292 20.28 -7.43 -4.04
C LYS A 292 19.34 -8.39 -3.30
N GLY A 293 19.18 -9.59 -3.85
CA GLY A 293 18.42 -10.66 -3.21
C GLY A 293 16.94 -10.35 -3.01
N ILE A 294 16.33 -9.53 -3.88
CA ILE A 294 14.89 -9.27 -3.86
C ILE A 294 14.18 -10.37 -4.64
N ALA A 295 13.25 -11.07 -3.97
CA ALA A 295 12.42 -12.09 -4.58
C ALA A 295 10.93 -11.86 -4.27
N TYR A 296 10.04 -12.43 -5.10
CA TYR A 296 8.60 -12.30 -4.96
C TYR A 296 7.97 -13.69 -4.84
N HIS A 297 7.23 -13.92 -3.75
CA HIS A 297 6.63 -15.19 -3.42
C HIS A 297 5.11 -15.08 -3.47
N GLY A 298 4.45 -16.10 -3.99
CA GLY A 298 3.00 -16.23 -4.02
C GLY A 298 2.57 -17.64 -3.63
N ILE A 299 1.28 -17.83 -3.40
CA ILE A 299 0.70 -19.15 -3.17
C ILE A 299 0.17 -19.66 -4.51
N GLU A 300 0.57 -20.86 -4.94
CA GLU A 300 0.08 -21.48 -6.16
C GLU A 300 -1.45 -21.66 -6.10
N GLY A 301 -2.15 -21.19 -7.13
CA GLY A 301 -3.62 -21.16 -7.16
C GLY A 301 -4.27 -20.14 -6.22
N GLY A 302 -3.47 -19.32 -5.53
CA GLY A 302 -3.94 -18.27 -4.64
C GLY A 302 -4.19 -16.93 -5.36
N ASN A 303 -4.23 -15.84 -4.58
CA ASN A 303 -4.44 -14.48 -5.11
C ASN A 303 -3.18 -13.97 -5.83
N GLU A 304 -3.21 -13.93 -7.16
CA GLU A 304 -2.09 -13.42 -7.97
C GLU A 304 -1.84 -11.91 -7.80
N ALA A 305 -2.82 -11.17 -7.29
CA ALA A 305 -2.68 -9.74 -7.05
C ALA A 305 -1.91 -9.42 -5.76
N LEU A 306 -1.62 -10.42 -4.91
CA LEU A 306 -0.88 -10.24 -3.67
C LEU A 306 0.33 -11.18 -3.64
N LYS A 307 1.50 -10.63 -3.33
CA LYS A 307 2.75 -11.38 -3.17
C LYS A 307 3.49 -10.93 -1.90
N ALA A 308 4.43 -11.74 -1.44
CA ALA A 308 5.45 -11.32 -0.48
C ALA A 308 6.73 -10.94 -1.23
N GLU A 309 7.25 -9.75 -1.02
CA GLU A 309 8.56 -9.29 -1.47
C GLU A 309 9.55 -9.55 -0.35
N SER A 310 10.51 -10.46 -0.55
CA SER A 310 11.58 -10.79 0.40
C SER A 310 12.90 -10.15 0.02
N CYS A 311 13.78 -10.03 1.00
CA CYS A 311 15.15 -9.58 0.85
C CYS A 311 16.10 -10.57 1.52
N ASP A 312 17.01 -11.16 0.77
CA ASP A 312 18.01 -12.12 1.28
C ASP A 312 19.09 -11.44 2.13
N GLU A 313 19.31 -10.12 1.98
CA GLU A 313 20.31 -9.37 2.75
C GLU A 313 19.89 -9.12 4.21
N CYS A 314 18.61 -8.80 4.46
CA CYS A 314 18.11 -8.55 5.81
C CYS A 314 17.12 -9.60 6.31
N HIS A 315 16.85 -10.65 5.53
CA HIS A 315 15.93 -11.73 5.84
C HIS A 315 14.52 -11.26 6.27
N THR A 316 14.06 -10.14 5.70
CA THR A 316 12.69 -9.66 5.94
C THR A 316 11.85 -9.74 4.68
N TYR A 317 10.53 -9.75 4.87
CA TYR A 317 9.57 -9.61 3.78
C TYR A 317 8.51 -8.55 4.08
N ARG A 318 7.87 -8.06 3.01
CA ARG A 318 6.69 -7.19 3.05
C ARG A 318 5.73 -7.63 1.95
N LYS A 319 4.43 -7.63 2.24
CA LYS A 319 3.46 -7.94 1.20
C LYS A 319 3.31 -6.77 0.23
N ILE A 320 3.09 -7.11 -1.04
CA ILE A 320 2.93 -6.16 -2.13
C ILE A 320 1.68 -6.51 -2.94
N GLY A 321 0.79 -5.53 -3.09
CA GLY A 321 -0.42 -5.63 -3.89
C GLY A 321 -0.22 -5.08 -5.29
N TYR A 322 -0.85 -5.70 -6.30
CA TYR A 322 -0.81 -5.27 -7.70
C TYR A 322 -2.21 -4.87 -8.15
N GLN A 323 -2.49 -3.57 -8.18
CA GLN A 323 -3.80 -3.03 -8.56
C GLN A 323 -4.18 -3.33 -10.01
N GLU A 324 -3.20 -3.61 -10.88
CA GLU A 324 -3.43 -4.06 -12.26
C GLU A 324 -4.16 -5.42 -12.31
N LYS A 325 -3.92 -6.29 -11.32
CA LYS A 325 -4.53 -7.63 -11.24
C LYS A 325 -5.84 -7.65 -10.45
N ASP A 326 -5.97 -6.81 -9.44
CA ASP A 326 -7.19 -6.61 -8.66
C ASP A 326 -7.31 -5.12 -8.30
N TYR A 327 -8.22 -4.40 -8.99
CA TYR A 327 -8.38 -2.96 -8.83
C TYR A 327 -8.81 -2.57 -7.41
N ASP A 328 -9.57 -3.44 -6.74
CA ASP A 328 -10.10 -3.23 -5.39
C ASP A 328 -9.11 -3.57 -4.27
N ILE A 329 -7.88 -3.98 -4.59
CA ILE A 329 -6.89 -4.34 -3.58
C ILE A 329 -6.62 -3.18 -2.63
N GLU A 330 -6.78 -3.42 -1.32
CA GLU A 330 -6.50 -2.46 -0.26
C GLU A 330 -5.37 -3.03 0.62
N PRO A 331 -4.21 -2.38 0.65
CA PRO A 331 -3.01 -2.98 1.22
C PRO A 331 -3.15 -3.52 2.64
N LEU A 332 -3.85 -2.81 3.53
CA LEU A 332 -4.01 -3.23 4.93
C LEU A 332 -5.02 -4.37 5.09
N ALA A 333 -6.11 -4.35 4.32
CA ALA A 333 -7.13 -5.39 4.34
C ALA A 333 -6.62 -6.70 3.73
N ASP A 334 -5.96 -6.61 2.56
CA ASP A 334 -5.40 -7.79 1.87
C ASP A 334 -4.23 -8.39 2.65
N ASP A 335 -3.43 -7.56 3.31
CA ASP A 335 -2.39 -8.00 4.21
C ASP A 335 -2.96 -8.78 5.40
N LEU A 336 -4.00 -8.26 6.06
CA LEU A 336 -4.68 -8.94 7.17
C LEU A 336 -5.29 -10.28 6.75
N ALA A 337 -5.89 -10.34 5.58
CA ALA A 337 -6.61 -11.51 5.11
C ALA A 337 -5.70 -12.62 4.53
N SER A 338 -4.38 -12.43 4.47
CA SER A 338 -3.45 -13.34 3.83
C SER A 338 -2.42 -13.97 4.78
N LEU A 339 -2.86 -14.37 5.99
CA LEU A 339 -1.98 -14.95 7.03
C LEU A 339 -1.29 -16.24 6.60
N MET A 340 -1.86 -17.02 5.68
CA MET A 340 -1.20 -18.20 5.14
C MET A 340 0.13 -17.85 4.47
N LEU A 341 0.19 -16.70 3.78
CA LEU A 341 1.43 -16.23 3.17
C LEU A 341 2.47 -15.85 4.23
N ASP A 342 2.04 -15.29 5.38
CA ASP A 342 2.93 -14.99 6.50
C ASP A 342 3.54 -16.27 7.09
N LEU A 343 2.73 -17.32 7.28
CA LEU A 343 3.22 -18.60 7.77
C LEU A 343 4.26 -19.21 6.83
N LEU A 344 3.97 -19.23 5.51
CA LEU A 344 4.89 -19.76 4.51
C LEU A 344 6.19 -18.95 4.43
N MET A 345 6.14 -17.63 4.55
CA MET A 345 7.33 -16.78 4.58
C MET A 345 8.17 -17.02 5.83
N ASN A 346 7.52 -17.21 6.98
CA ASN A 346 8.22 -17.54 8.22
C ASN A 346 8.89 -18.93 8.14
N ASP A 347 8.21 -19.94 7.59
CA ASP A 347 8.79 -21.28 7.35
C ASP A 347 9.97 -21.22 6.37
N ALA A 348 9.96 -20.27 5.43
CA ALA A 348 11.07 -20.01 4.51
C ALA A 348 12.23 -19.20 5.13
N GLY A 349 12.13 -18.83 6.41
CA GLY A 349 13.19 -18.14 7.16
C GLY A 349 13.17 -16.60 7.04
N TYR A 350 12.09 -16.01 6.52
CA TYR A 350 11.96 -14.56 6.45
C TYR A 350 11.08 -14.02 7.57
N GLN A 351 11.49 -12.92 8.18
CA GLN A 351 10.72 -12.23 9.19
C GLN A 351 9.88 -11.10 8.58
N ARG A 352 8.72 -10.86 9.14
CA ARG A 352 7.87 -9.75 8.74
C ARG A 352 8.50 -8.41 9.13
N SER A 353 8.60 -7.46 8.19
CA SER A 353 9.26 -6.17 8.41
C SER A 353 8.45 -5.19 9.27
N ALA A 354 7.12 -5.35 9.34
CA ALA A 354 6.23 -4.60 10.23
C ALA A 354 4.92 -5.37 10.43
N PRO A 355 4.27 -5.30 11.60
CA PRO A 355 2.99 -5.96 11.85
C PRO A 355 1.86 -5.31 11.07
N ASN A 356 0.75 -6.05 10.88
CA ASN A 356 -0.51 -5.42 10.53
C ASN A 356 -1.04 -4.65 11.76
N PRO A 357 -1.42 -3.38 11.63
CA PRO A 357 -1.89 -2.58 12.78
C PRO A 357 -3.18 -3.09 13.42
N LEU A 358 -3.92 -3.94 12.71
CA LEU A 358 -5.15 -4.57 13.20
C LEU A 358 -4.94 -6.01 13.68
N LEU A 359 -3.70 -6.52 13.72
CA LEU A 359 -3.40 -7.87 14.21
C LEU A 359 -2.01 -7.90 14.86
N TRP A 360 -1.98 -8.09 16.16
CA TRP A 360 -0.76 -8.13 16.96
C TRP A 360 -0.51 -9.57 17.45
N PRO A 361 0.73 -10.08 17.30
CA PRO A 361 1.05 -11.42 17.78
C PRO A 361 1.08 -11.49 19.29
N GLU A 362 0.59 -12.58 19.85
CA GLU A 362 0.95 -12.96 21.21
C GLU A 362 2.38 -13.49 21.20
N LEU A 363 3.24 -12.90 22.02
CA LEU A 363 4.57 -13.44 22.23
C LEU A 363 4.47 -14.71 23.08
N PRO A 364 5.28 -15.75 22.81
CA PRO A 364 5.37 -16.88 23.69
C PRO A 364 5.72 -16.36 25.11
N SER A 365 4.94 -16.75 26.12
CA SER A 365 5.34 -16.54 27.51
C SER A 365 6.71 -17.19 27.70
N GLU A 366 7.69 -16.43 28.18
CA GLU A 366 8.96 -17.00 28.59
C GLU A 366 8.67 -18.13 29.59
N ALA A 367 9.01 -19.37 29.21
CA ALA A 367 8.79 -20.56 30.00
C ALA A 367 9.82 -20.67 31.14
#